data_509e8b42db0748a16fad117cada7fb33
#
_entry.id   509e8b42db0748a16fad117cada7fb33
#
_cell.length_a   1.000
_cell.length_b   1.000
_cell.length_c   1.000
_cell.angle_alpha   90.00
_cell.angle_beta   90.00
_cell.angle_gamma   90.00
#
_symmetry.space_group_name_H-M   'P 1'
#
loop_
_entity.id
_entity.type
_entity.pdbx_description
1 polymer ?
#
loop_
_entity_poly.entity_id
_entity_poly.type
_entity_poly.pdbx_seq_one_letter_code
_entity_poly.pdbx_strand_id
1 'polypeptide(L)'
;MAIFGRIVTAMVTPFNDKGQIDWDRTEKLINYLIDTGSEALVVSGTTGESPTLSKQEKLDLFTFSVQKANGRVKVIAGTGCNDTEETIAFSKEATKTGIDAIMLVAPYYSRTSQEGLYQHFKAISEAVELPIMLYNVPGRTGINVTADTTLRLAELPNVVCIKEASGNLTQMAQIIERAPQGFELYSGDDGLTIPVLSIGGVGVVSVTSHIIGLEMKEMMDAFFKGDTSRAAALHRKLVPIFEGAFKYPNPTPIKAALNKKGIEVGGVRLPLVELTDEEASYIDEWL
;
A
#
# COMPACT_ATOMS: atom_id res chain seq x y z
N MET A 1 0.90 -0.08 -19.81
CA MET A 1 0.61 0.77 -18.63
C MET A 1 0.56 -0.16 -17.44
N ALA A 2 1.04 0.28 -16.27
CA ALA A 2 0.98 -0.51 -15.03
C ALA A 2 -0.49 -0.82 -14.67
N ILE A 3 -0.77 -2.04 -14.19
CA ILE A 3 -2.12 -2.57 -13.96
C ILE A 3 -2.93 -1.72 -12.96
N PHE A 4 -2.24 -1.14 -11.96
CA PHE A 4 -2.84 -0.26 -10.94
C PHE A 4 -2.34 1.19 -11.04
N GLY A 5 -1.73 1.58 -12.17
CA GLY A 5 -1.06 2.87 -12.29
C GLY A 5 0.31 2.89 -11.59
N ARG A 6 0.93 4.05 -11.53
CA ARG A 6 2.29 4.21 -10.99
C ARG A 6 2.29 4.60 -9.51
N ILE A 7 1.29 5.37 -9.07
CA ILE A 7 1.11 5.83 -7.70
C ILE A 7 -0.14 5.18 -7.12
N VAL A 8 0.10 4.18 -6.29
CA VAL A 8 -0.94 3.49 -5.53
C VAL A 8 -0.88 3.99 -4.10
N THR A 9 -1.90 4.67 -3.61
CA THR A 9 -1.88 5.20 -2.24
C THR A 9 -2.40 4.19 -1.24
N ALA A 10 -1.58 3.82 -0.26
CA ALA A 10 -1.99 3.03 0.89
C ALA A 10 -2.80 3.91 1.85
N MET A 11 -4.09 4.06 1.57
CA MET A 11 -4.97 5.04 2.18
C MET A 11 -5.12 4.83 3.70
N VAL A 12 -5.01 5.93 4.48
CA VAL A 12 -5.37 5.94 5.90
C VAL A 12 -6.89 5.78 6.06
N THR A 13 -7.34 5.26 7.19
CA THR A 13 -8.76 5.23 7.54
C THR A 13 -9.08 6.44 8.42
N PRO A 14 -9.89 7.41 7.95
CA PRO A 14 -10.31 8.54 8.76
C PRO A 14 -11.22 8.11 9.91
N PHE A 15 -10.96 8.64 11.10
CA PHE A 15 -11.77 8.41 12.29
C PHE A 15 -12.34 9.73 12.85
N ASN A 16 -13.51 9.64 13.47
CA ASN A 16 -14.07 10.71 14.29
C ASN A 16 -13.48 10.65 15.72
N ASP A 17 -13.84 11.62 16.56
CA ASP A 17 -13.35 11.75 17.94
C ASP A 17 -13.73 10.57 18.87
N LYS A 18 -14.64 9.69 18.41
CA LYS A 18 -15.01 8.45 19.10
C LYS A 18 -14.26 7.24 18.58
N GLY A 19 -13.32 7.42 17.65
CA GLY A 19 -12.59 6.36 17.01
C GLY A 19 -13.43 5.51 16.04
N GLN A 20 -14.59 5.98 15.59
CA GLN A 20 -15.40 5.33 14.56
C GLN A 20 -14.97 5.84 13.19
N ILE A 21 -15.16 5.03 12.13
CA ILE A 21 -14.90 5.49 10.76
C ILE A 21 -15.76 6.72 10.47
N ASP A 22 -15.12 7.79 10.01
CA ASP A 22 -15.77 9.03 9.60
C ASP A 22 -15.97 9.01 8.07
N TRP A 23 -17.20 8.80 7.65
CA TRP A 23 -17.53 8.63 6.24
C TRP A 23 -17.39 9.92 5.43
N ASP A 24 -17.68 11.08 6.02
CA ASP A 24 -17.52 12.37 5.33
C ASP A 24 -16.04 12.72 5.12
N ARG A 25 -15.21 12.49 6.15
CA ARG A 25 -13.76 12.64 6.04
C ARG A 25 -13.18 11.62 5.05
N THR A 26 -13.70 10.40 5.02
CA THR A 26 -13.27 9.36 4.07
C THR A 26 -13.57 9.76 2.63
N GLU A 27 -14.77 10.29 2.33
CA GLU A 27 -15.10 10.78 0.99
C GLU A 27 -14.20 11.94 0.56
N LYS A 28 -13.99 12.91 1.44
CA LYS A 28 -13.10 14.06 1.19
C LYS A 28 -11.67 13.58 0.91
N LEU A 29 -11.17 12.62 1.70
CA LEU A 29 -9.83 12.06 1.50
C LEU A 29 -9.72 11.34 0.16
N ILE A 30 -10.68 10.48 -0.22
CA ILE A 30 -10.67 9.76 -1.49
C ILE A 30 -10.60 10.76 -2.67
N ASN A 31 -11.45 11.78 -2.67
CA ASN A 31 -11.44 12.81 -3.71
C ASN A 31 -10.10 13.54 -3.75
N TYR A 32 -9.59 13.98 -2.61
CA TYR A 32 -8.30 14.65 -2.50
C TYR A 32 -7.15 13.80 -3.06
N LEU A 33 -7.08 12.51 -2.69
CA LEU A 33 -6.02 11.62 -3.17
C LEU A 33 -6.09 11.41 -4.68
N ILE A 34 -7.28 11.29 -5.26
CA ILE A 34 -7.47 11.18 -6.71
C ILE A 34 -7.01 12.47 -7.39
N ASP A 35 -7.44 13.63 -6.89
CA ASP A 35 -7.10 14.94 -7.46
C ASP A 35 -5.61 15.27 -7.33
N THR A 36 -4.92 14.68 -6.35
CA THR A 36 -3.47 14.85 -6.12
C THR A 36 -2.61 13.72 -6.70
N GLY A 37 -3.15 12.90 -7.60
CA GLY A 37 -2.35 12.04 -8.45
C GLY A 37 -2.31 10.56 -8.07
N SER A 38 -3.13 10.11 -7.11
CA SER A 38 -3.30 8.67 -6.87
C SER A 38 -4.00 8.01 -8.05
N GLU A 39 -3.45 6.91 -8.56
CA GLU A 39 -3.99 6.15 -9.70
C GLU A 39 -4.71 4.87 -9.22
N ALA A 40 -4.44 4.44 -7.99
CA ALA A 40 -5.19 3.43 -7.26
C ALA A 40 -5.11 3.67 -5.74
N LEU A 41 -6.05 3.08 -4.99
CA LEU A 41 -6.11 3.14 -3.54
C LEU A 41 -6.04 1.73 -2.95
N VAL A 42 -5.12 1.50 -2.01
CA VAL A 42 -5.17 0.32 -1.14
C VAL A 42 -5.95 0.69 0.12
N VAL A 43 -7.08 0.06 0.31
CA VAL A 43 -8.00 0.30 1.43
C VAL A 43 -7.82 -0.81 2.47
N SER A 44 -7.81 -0.44 3.75
CA SER A 44 -7.60 -1.39 4.87
C SER A 44 -6.30 -2.20 4.75
N GLY A 45 -5.22 -1.54 4.25
CA GLY A 45 -3.85 -2.05 4.41
C GLY A 45 -3.30 -1.72 5.79
N THR A 46 -1.98 -1.86 5.99
CA THR A 46 -1.30 -1.48 7.25
C THR A 46 -1.53 -0.02 7.62
N THR A 47 -1.38 0.88 6.64
CA THR A 47 -1.60 2.33 6.81
C THR A 47 -3.07 2.65 7.09
N GLY A 48 -4.00 1.84 6.61
CA GLY A 48 -5.44 1.93 6.91
C GLY A 48 -5.84 1.30 8.24
N GLU A 49 -4.89 0.96 9.12
CA GLU A 49 -5.11 0.39 10.45
C GLU A 49 -5.95 -0.90 10.45
N SER A 50 -5.75 -1.74 9.42
CA SER A 50 -6.50 -3.00 9.23
C SER A 50 -6.65 -3.87 10.49
N PRO A 51 -5.62 -4.06 11.37
CA PRO A 51 -5.76 -4.90 12.56
C PRO A 51 -6.81 -4.41 13.58
N THR A 52 -7.14 -3.13 13.58
CA THR A 52 -8.08 -2.52 14.54
C THR A 52 -9.47 -2.29 13.96
N LEU A 53 -9.67 -2.61 12.68
CA LEU A 53 -10.97 -2.56 12.03
C LEU A 53 -11.65 -3.93 12.16
N SER A 54 -12.92 -3.94 12.56
CA SER A 54 -13.75 -5.14 12.51
C SER A 54 -13.97 -5.58 11.06
N LYS A 55 -14.35 -6.82 10.86
CA LYS A 55 -14.68 -7.36 9.54
C LYS A 55 -15.75 -6.53 8.83
N GLN A 56 -16.80 -6.14 9.54
CA GLN A 56 -17.88 -5.34 8.98
C GLN A 56 -17.39 -3.94 8.59
N GLU A 57 -16.61 -3.26 9.44
CA GLU A 57 -16.02 -1.96 9.11
C GLU A 57 -15.17 -2.03 7.82
N LYS A 58 -14.41 -3.10 7.63
CA LYS A 58 -13.62 -3.30 6.39
C LYS A 58 -14.52 -3.43 5.17
N LEU A 59 -15.57 -4.27 5.23
CA LEU A 59 -16.50 -4.47 4.12
C LEU A 59 -17.26 -3.20 3.77
N ASP A 60 -17.71 -2.45 4.78
CA ASP A 60 -18.38 -1.16 4.59
C ASP A 60 -17.41 -0.14 3.97
N LEU A 61 -16.15 -0.11 4.44
CA LEU A 61 -15.13 0.78 3.92
C LEU A 61 -14.75 0.45 2.46
N PHE A 62 -14.70 -0.84 2.08
CA PHE A 62 -14.49 -1.24 0.70
C PHE A 62 -15.64 -0.78 -0.19
N THR A 63 -16.89 -1.09 0.21
CA THR A 63 -18.09 -0.68 -0.52
C THR A 63 -18.15 0.83 -0.71
N PHE A 64 -17.92 1.57 0.37
CA PHE A 64 -17.90 3.03 0.33
C PHE A 64 -16.80 3.58 -0.57
N SER A 65 -15.59 3.03 -0.47
CA SER A 65 -14.46 3.47 -1.29
C SER A 65 -14.69 3.23 -2.76
N VAL A 66 -15.25 2.08 -3.15
CA VAL A 66 -15.64 1.78 -4.53
C VAL A 66 -16.67 2.78 -5.05
N GLN A 67 -17.73 3.06 -4.25
CA GLN A 67 -18.76 4.02 -4.62
C GLN A 67 -18.18 5.44 -4.81
N LYS A 68 -17.29 5.89 -3.90
CA LYS A 68 -16.72 7.23 -3.95
C LYS A 68 -15.60 7.37 -4.99
N ALA A 69 -14.82 6.33 -5.24
CA ALA A 69 -13.88 6.29 -6.35
C ALA A 69 -14.60 6.38 -7.71
N ASN A 70 -15.78 5.79 -7.82
CA ASN A 70 -16.67 5.84 -8.98
C ASN A 70 -15.93 5.58 -10.31
N GLY A 71 -15.07 4.56 -10.33
CA GLY A 71 -14.30 4.16 -11.51
C GLY A 71 -13.17 5.11 -11.92
N ARG A 72 -12.94 6.21 -11.19
CA ARG A 72 -11.83 7.16 -11.47
C ARG A 72 -10.46 6.55 -11.19
N VAL A 73 -10.37 5.69 -10.19
CA VAL A 73 -9.17 4.94 -9.79
C VAL A 73 -9.56 3.53 -9.36
N LYS A 74 -8.58 2.62 -9.38
CA LYS A 74 -8.77 1.26 -8.90
C LYS A 74 -8.79 1.19 -7.37
N VAL A 75 -9.62 0.30 -6.80
CA VAL A 75 -9.70 0.06 -5.35
C VAL A 75 -9.20 -1.35 -5.05
N ILE A 76 -8.13 -1.43 -4.28
CA ILE A 76 -7.47 -2.67 -3.86
C ILE A 76 -7.76 -2.88 -2.38
N ALA A 77 -8.38 -3.99 -2.01
CA ALA A 77 -8.71 -4.29 -0.61
C ALA A 77 -7.59 -5.07 0.08
N GLY A 78 -7.16 -4.62 1.25
CA GLY A 78 -6.28 -5.39 2.13
C GLY A 78 -7.08 -6.48 2.84
N THR A 79 -7.00 -7.72 2.36
CA THR A 79 -7.76 -8.86 2.91
C THR A 79 -6.90 -9.92 3.58
N GLY A 80 -5.56 -9.87 3.39
CA GLY A 80 -4.64 -10.86 3.94
C GLY A 80 -4.54 -10.81 5.47
N CYS A 81 -4.51 -11.98 6.09
CA CYS A 81 -4.13 -12.18 7.48
C CYS A 81 -3.19 -13.39 7.61
N ASN A 82 -2.89 -13.82 8.82
CA ASN A 82 -1.99 -14.95 9.08
C ASN A 82 -2.71 -16.32 9.18
N ASP A 83 -4.00 -16.35 8.89
CA ASP A 83 -4.81 -17.56 8.77
C ASP A 83 -5.31 -17.71 7.33
N THR A 84 -5.10 -18.89 6.74
CA THR A 84 -5.45 -19.16 5.32
C THR A 84 -6.95 -19.19 5.11
N GLU A 85 -7.68 -19.90 5.97
CA GLU A 85 -9.13 -20.08 5.85
C GLU A 85 -9.88 -18.76 6.10
N GLU A 86 -9.43 -17.99 7.10
CA GLU A 86 -9.97 -16.66 7.37
C GLU A 86 -9.72 -15.71 6.19
N THR A 87 -8.50 -15.73 5.60
CA THR A 87 -8.16 -14.93 4.43
C THR A 87 -9.04 -15.30 3.23
N ILE A 88 -9.27 -16.59 2.96
CA ILE A 88 -10.15 -17.06 1.89
C ILE A 88 -11.58 -16.58 2.12
N ALA A 89 -12.14 -16.84 3.32
CA ALA A 89 -13.50 -16.47 3.66
C ALA A 89 -13.72 -14.95 3.52
N PHE A 90 -12.80 -14.15 4.07
CA PHE A 90 -12.89 -12.70 4.01
C PHE A 90 -12.70 -12.15 2.60
N SER A 91 -11.75 -12.69 1.81
CA SER A 91 -11.55 -12.28 0.42
C SER A 91 -12.78 -12.55 -0.45
N LYS A 92 -13.45 -13.69 -0.27
CA LYS A 92 -14.72 -14.00 -0.96
C LYS A 92 -15.83 -13.01 -0.61
N GLU A 93 -15.92 -12.57 0.64
CA GLU A 93 -16.91 -11.55 1.02
C GLU A 93 -16.53 -10.17 0.45
N ALA A 94 -15.24 -9.80 0.50
CA ALA A 94 -14.74 -8.56 -0.05
C ALA A 94 -15.00 -8.45 -1.57
N THR A 95 -14.93 -9.55 -2.32
CA THR A 95 -15.26 -9.57 -3.75
C THR A 95 -16.65 -9.00 -4.05
N LYS A 96 -17.62 -9.20 -3.16
CA LYS A 96 -19.00 -8.72 -3.32
C LYS A 96 -19.15 -7.20 -3.17
N THR A 97 -18.12 -6.51 -2.69
CA THR A 97 -18.14 -5.04 -2.49
C THR A 97 -17.80 -4.25 -3.76
N GLY A 98 -17.40 -4.95 -4.85
CA GLY A 98 -17.06 -4.32 -6.13
C GLY A 98 -15.63 -3.81 -6.25
N ILE A 99 -14.73 -4.24 -5.36
CA ILE A 99 -13.29 -3.93 -5.44
C ILE A 99 -12.65 -4.49 -6.71
N ASP A 100 -11.58 -3.87 -7.17
CA ASP A 100 -10.86 -4.28 -8.39
C ASP A 100 -9.81 -5.36 -8.16
N ALA A 101 -9.27 -5.45 -6.95
CA ALA A 101 -8.22 -6.40 -6.58
C ALA A 101 -8.14 -6.58 -5.06
N ILE A 102 -7.40 -7.62 -4.63
CA ILE A 102 -7.05 -7.82 -3.23
C ILE A 102 -5.53 -7.73 -3.02
N MET A 103 -5.13 -7.23 -1.86
CA MET A 103 -3.73 -7.24 -1.42
C MET A 103 -3.58 -8.21 -0.25
N LEU A 104 -2.63 -9.15 -0.39
CA LEU A 104 -2.37 -10.21 0.57
C LEU A 104 -0.99 -10.02 1.21
N VAL A 105 -0.95 -9.62 2.47
CA VAL A 105 0.29 -9.56 3.25
C VAL A 105 0.77 -10.98 3.56
N ALA A 106 2.09 -11.20 3.56
CA ALA A 106 2.67 -12.46 4.01
C ALA A 106 2.20 -12.80 5.44
N PRO A 107 1.82 -14.07 5.71
CA PRO A 107 1.34 -14.47 7.03
C PRO A 107 2.39 -14.18 8.11
N TYR A 108 2.04 -13.29 9.00
CA TYR A 108 2.90 -12.75 10.04
C TYR A 108 2.86 -13.59 11.31
N TYR A 109 3.83 -13.37 12.20
CA TYR A 109 3.95 -13.94 13.54
C TYR A 109 4.48 -15.38 13.56
N SER A 110 3.79 -16.36 12.93
CA SER A 110 4.14 -17.80 13.01
C SER A 110 5.38 -18.19 12.22
N ARG A 111 5.88 -17.35 11.29
CA ARG A 111 7.08 -17.58 10.47
C ARG A 111 7.09 -18.96 9.79
N THR A 112 6.15 -19.20 8.90
CA THR A 112 6.08 -20.44 8.14
C THR A 112 7.28 -20.61 7.18
N SER A 113 7.43 -21.78 6.57
CA SER A 113 8.44 -22.03 5.52
C SER A 113 8.08 -21.38 4.19
N GLN A 114 9.03 -21.33 3.23
CA GLN A 114 8.74 -20.85 1.86
C GLN A 114 7.66 -21.70 1.17
N GLU A 115 7.66 -23.01 1.41
CA GLU A 115 6.59 -23.88 0.91
C GLU A 115 5.24 -23.57 1.57
N GLY A 116 5.25 -23.30 2.87
CA GLY A 116 4.03 -22.86 3.57
C GLY A 116 3.49 -21.52 3.04
N LEU A 117 4.37 -20.55 2.70
CA LEU A 117 3.98 -19.32 2.02
C LEU A 117 3.34 -19.60 0.66
N TYR A 118 3.98 -20.46 -0.15
CA TYR A 118 3.44 -20.84 -1.45
C TYR A 118 2.06 -21.47 -1.33
N GLN A 119 1.87 -22.45 -0.46
CA GLN A 119 0.59 -23.12 -0.27
C GLN A 119 -0.49 -22.17 0.27
N HIS A 120 -0.14 -21.26 1.18
CA HIS A 120 -1.05 -20.24 1.70
C HIS A 120 -1.60 -19.36 0.55
N PHE A 121 -0.72 -18.72 -0.21
CA PHE A 121 -1.15 -17.84 -1.29
C PHE A 121 -1.83 -18.58 -2.44
N LYS A 122 -1.38 -19.80 -2.75
CA LYS A 122 -2.00 -20.65 -3.77
C LYS A 122 -3.44 -20.99 -3.41
N ALA A 123 -3.69 -21.45 -2.18
CA ALA A 123 -5.04 -21.76 -1.73
C ALA A 123 -5.99 -20.56 -1.83
N ILE A 124 -5.50 -19.35 -1.51
CA ILE A 124 -6.28 -18.12 -1.63
C ILE A 124 -6.52 -17.80 -3.13
N SER A 125 -5.49 -17.89 -3.96
CA SER A 125 -5.57 -17.66 -5.40
C SER A 125 -6.60 -18.58 -6.09
N GLU A 126 -6.64 -19.84 -5.71
CA GLU A 126 -7.62 -20.83 -6.22
C GLU A 126 -9.05 -20.57 -5.73
N ALA A 127 -9.21 -19.82 -4.65
CA ALA A 127 -10.49 -19.55 -4.02
C ALA A 127 -11.18 -18.26 -4.47
N VAL A 128 -10.45 -17.33 -5.14
CA VAL A 128 -10.94 -16.03 -5.61
C VAL A 128 -10.55 -15.78 -7.06
N GLU A 129 -11.38 -15.03 -7.79
CA GLU A 129 -11.11 -14.69 -9.20
C GLU A 129 -10.43 -13.31 -9.36
N LEU A 130 -10.47 -12.47 -8.33
CA LEU A 130 -9.89 -11.12 -8.39
C LEU A 130 -8.37 -11.14 -8.56
N PRO A 131 -7.80 -10.14 -9.23
CA PRO A 131 -6.37 -9.90 -9.24
C PRO A 131 -5.79 -9.80 -7.83
N ILE A 132 -4.63 -10.41 -7.62
CA ILE A 132 -3.93 -10.47 -6.35
C ILE A 132 -2.63 -9.66 -6.43
N MET A 133 -2.46 -8.72 -5.51
CA MET A 133 -1.20 -8.09 -5.17
C MET A 133 -0.60 -8.78 -3.96
N LEU A 134 0.51 -9.48 -4.12
CA LEU A 134 1.27 -10.00 -2.98
C LEU A 134 1.89 -8.83 -2.20
N TYR A 135 2.03 -8.98 -0.88
CA TYR A 135 2.71 -7.97 -0.07
C TYR A 135 3.78 -8.59 0.82
N ASN A 136 5.04 -8.34 0.46
CA ASN A 136 6.22 -8.76 1.21
C ASN A 136 6.77 -7.60 2.05
N VAL A 137 6.74 -7.74 3.36
CA VAL A 137 7.22 -6.72 4.32
C VAL A 137 7.88 -7.37 5.54
N PRO A 138 9.09 -7.94 5.37
CA PRO A 138 9.75 -8.74 6.41
C PRO A 138 9.93 -8.02 7.75
N GLY A 139 10.15 -6.71 7.71
CA GLY A 139 10.28 -5.88 8.92
C GLY A 139 9.04 -5.85 9.81
N ARG A 140 7.86 -6.19 9.26
CA ARG A 140 6.59 -6.26 10.01
C ARG A 140 6.14 -7.70 10.25
N THR A 141 6.29 -8.56 9.24
CA THR A 141 5.79 -9.95 9.30
C THR A 141 6.75 -10.91 10.00
N GLY A 142 8.04 -10.57 10.04
CA GLY A 142 9.09 -11.45 10.54
C GLY A 142 9.47 -12.57 9.56
N ILE A 143 8.89 -12.57 8.33
CA ILE A 143 9.19 -13.54 7.28
C ILE A 143 9.34 -12.83 5.94
N ASN A 144 10.32 -13.27 5.15
CA ASN A 144 10.53 -12.79 3.77
C ASN A 144 9.97 -13.78 2.76
N VAL A 145 9.19 -13.31 1.80
CA VAL A 145 8.84 -14.07 0.60
C VAL A 145 10.02 -13.96 -0.34
N THR A 146 10.76 -15.04 -0.56
CA THR A 146 11.96 -15.02 -1.41
C THR A 146 11.61 -14.81 -2.89
N ALA A 147 12.60 -14.44 -3.71
CA ALA A 147 12.41 -14.31 -5.16
C ALA A 147 11.85 -15.61 -5.77
N ASP A 148 12.40 -16.76 -5.42
CA ASP A 148 11.94 -18.05 -5.98
C ASP A 148 10.49 -18.37 -5.56
N THR A 149 10.08 -18.07 -4.33
CA THR A 149 8.69 -18.23 -3.90
C THR A 149 7.77 -17.28 -4.64
N THR A 150 8.17 -16.01 -4.80
CA THR A 150 7.42 -15.00 -5.56
C THR A 150 7.24 -15.44 -7.02
N LEU A 151 8.27 -15.95 -7.65
CA LEU A 151 8.23 -16.43 -9.04
C LEU A 151 7.29 -17.62 -9.21
N ARG A 152 7.30 -18.58 -8.29
CA ARG A 152 6.34 -19.69 -8.31
C ARG A 152 4.89 -19.19 -8.16
N LEU A 153 4.67 -18.17 -7.33
CA LEU A 153 3.35 -17.54 -7.15
C LEU A 153 2.93 -16.73 -8.38
N ALA A 154 3.86 -16.09 -9.07
CA ALA A 154 3.61 -15.33 -10.28
C ALA A 154 3.11 -16.18 -11.46
N GLU A 155 3.31 -17.51 -11.42
CA GLU A 155 2.73 -18.44 -12.40
C GLU A 155 1.21 -18.67 -12.19
N LEU A 156 0.66 -18.26 -11.06
CA LEU A 156 -0.79 -18.37 -10.80
C LEU A 156 -1.54 -17.28 -11.57
N PRO A 157 -2.64 -17.61 -12.26
CA PRO A 157 -3.22 -16.75 -13.29
C PRO A 157 -3.75 -15.40 -12.78
N ASN A 158 -4.12 -15.30 -11.51
CA ASN A 158 -4.63 -14.08 -10.90
C ASN A 158 -3.64 -13.40 -9.95
N VAL A 159 -2.44 -13.92 -9.77
CA VAL A 159 -1.36 -13.25 -9.03
C VAL A 159 -0.62 -12.33 -10.01
N VAL A 160 -0.95 -11.04 -10.00
CA VAL A 160 -0.57 -10.10 -11.05
C VAL A 160 0.60 -9.20 -10.69
N CYS A 161 0.87 -9.02 -9.41
CA CYS A 161 1.96 -8.16 -8.97
C CYS A 161 2.36 -8.42 -7.52
N ILE A 162 3.47 -7.79 -7.14
CA ILE A 162 3.94 -7.74 -5.76
C ILE A 162 4.22 -6.30 -5.31
N LYS A 163 3.75 -5.93 -4.11
CA LYS A 163 4.26 -4.83 -3.32
C LYS A 163 5.45 -5.33 -2.52
N GLU A 164 6.64 -4.89 -2.90
CA GLU A 164 7.90 -5.36 -2.29
C GLU A 164 8.46 -4.30 -1.34
N ALA A 165 8.48 -4.60 -0.08
CA ALA A 165 8.94 -3.72 1.00
C ALA A 165 10.03 -4.36 1.87
N SER A 166 10.85 -5.26 1.30
CA SER A 166 12.00 -5.83 1.99
C SER A 166 13.22 -4.91 2.04
N GLY A 167 13.25 -3.87 1.18
CA GLY A 167 14.44 -3.04 0.98
C GLY A 167 15.56 -3.71 0.17
N ASN A 168 15.38 -4.96 -0.29
CA ASN A 168 16.39 -5.74 -0.99
C ASN A 168 16.27 -5.57 -2.52
N LEU A 169 16.96 -4.58 -3.08
CA LEU A 169 16.97 -4.31 -4.52
C LEU A 169 17.48 -5.50 -5.35
N THR A 170 18.39 -6.32 -4.82
CA THR A 170 18.87 -7.52 -5.50
C THR A 170 17.74 -8.55 -5.64
N GLN A 171 16.97 -8.79 -4.60
CA GLN A 171 15.79 -9.66 -4.65
C GLN A 171 14.76 -9.11 -5.64
N MET A 172 14.50 -7.80 -5.63
CA MET A 172 13.58 -7.16 -6.57
C MET A 172 14.04 -7.32 -8.01
N ALA A 173 15.32 -7.12 -8.30
CA ALA A 173 15.89 -7.31 -9.64
C ALA A 173 15.76 -8.78 -10.12
N GLN A 174 15.99 -9.76 -9.23
CA GLN A 174 15.80 -11.18 -9.54
C GLN A 174 14.34 -11.53 -9.86
N ILE A 175 13.39 -10.92 -9.15
CA ILE A 175 11.96 -11.09 -9.44
C ILE A 175 11.64 -10.52 -10.83
N ILE A 176 12.04 -9.27 -11.09
CA ILE A 176 11.73 -8.58 -12.34
C ILE A 176 12.31 -9.32 -13.55
N GLU A 177 13.56 -9.78 -13.46
CA GLU A 177 14.24 -10.48 -14.55
C GLU A 177 13.60 -11.81 -14.90
N ARG A 178 13.06 -12.54 -13.92
CA ARG A 178 12.62 -13.93 -14.07
C ARG A 178 11.10 -14.10 -14.06
N ALA A 179 10.34 -13.05 -13.70
CA ALA A 179 8.88 -13.14 -13.64
C ALA A 179 8.27 -13.35 -15.03
N PRO A 180 7.11 -14.05 -15.11
CA PRO A 180 6.39 -14.18 -16.36
C PRO A 180 5.94 -12.80 -16.87
N GLN A 181 5.79 -12.71 -18.19
CA GLN A 181 5.36 -11.47 -18.84
C GLN A 181 4.00 -11.00 -18.25
N GLY A 182 3.94 -9.74 -17.84
CA GLY A 182 2.74 -9.13 -17.27
C GLY A 182 2.70 -9.15 -15.74
N PHE A 183 3.61 -9.83 -15.05
CA PHE A 183 3.75 -9.69 -13.61
C PHE A 183 4.51 -8.41 -13.26
N GLU A 184 4.00 -7.62 -12.34
CA GLU A 184 4.53 -6.30 -12.02
C GLU A 184 5.10 -6.23 -10.60
N LEU A 185 6.14 -5.41 -10.40
CA LEU A 185 6.70 -5.12 -9.09
C LEU A 185 6.53 -3.64 -8.75
N TYR A 186 5.88 -3.38 -7.62
CA TYR A 186 5.75 -2.06 -6.99
C TYR A 186 6.68 -1.96 -5.78
N SER A 187 7.35 -0.83 -5.64
CA SER A 187 7.99 -0.52 -4.37
C SER A 187 6.95 -0.40 -3.25
N GLY A 188 7.23 -0.99 -2.10
CA GLY A 188 6.45 -0.77 -0.87
C GLY A 188 7.05 0.30 0.04
N ASP A 189 8.12 0.96 -0.43
CA ASP A 189 8.90 1.99 0.27
C ASP A 189 9.03 3.22 -0.63
N ASP A 190 8.57 4.36 -0.13
CA ASP A 190 8.59 5.64 -0.86
C ASP A 190 10.02 6.06 -1.22
N GLY A 191 10.97 5.89 -0.30
CA GLY A 191 12.39 6.21 -0.49
C GLY A 191 13.09 5.34 -1.54
N LEU A 192 12.52 4.19 -1.87
CA LEU A 192 13.04 3.30 -2.91
C LEU A 192 12.33 3.45 -4.26
N THR A 193 11.44 4.42 -4.44
CA THR A 193 10.68 4.59 -5.69
C THR A 193 11.61 4.64 -6.90
N ILE A 194 12.52 5.61 -7.00
CA ILE A 194 13.42 5.74 -8.16
C ILE A 194 14.40 4.55 -8.28
N PRO A 195 15.07 4.05 -7.23
CA PRO A 195 15.86 2.83 -7.30
C PRO A 195 15.10 1.63 -7.88
N VAL A 196 13.85 1.41 -7.46
CA VAL A 196 13.02 0.29 -7.96
C VAL A 196 12.61 0.51 -9.42
N LEU A 197 12.24 1.73 -9.80
CA LEU A 197 11.97 2.05 -11.22
C LEU A 197 13.22 1.82 -12.09
N SER A 198 14.42 2.14 -11.59
CA SER A 198 15.67 1.99 -12.34
C SER A 198 16.05 0.54 -12.65
N ILE A 199 15.54 -0.41 -11.89
CA ILE A 199 15.73 -1.85 -12.13
C ILE A 199 14.52 -2.52 -12.82
N GLY A 200 13.51 -1.75 -13.24
CA GLY A 200 12.36 -2.23 -14.01
C GLY A 200 11.06 -2.38 -13.22
N GLY A 201 10.99 -1.92 -11.98
CA GLY A 201 9.70 -1.79 -11.26
C GLY A 201 8.79 -0.79 -11.94
N VAL A 202 7.49 -0.87 -11.66
CA VAL A 202 6.47 -0.07 -12.40
C VAL A 202 5.91 1.10 -11.62
N GLY A 203 6.05 1.09 -10.29
CA GLY A 203 5.45 2.12 -9.45
C GLY A 203 5.73 1.92 -7.96
N VAL A 204 4.94 2.58 -7.14
CA VAL A 204 5.02 2.54 -5.68
C VAL A 204 3.66 2.41 -5.03
N VAL A 205 3.56 1.57 -3.99
CA VAL A 205 2.43 1.59 -3.06
C VAL A 205 2.82 2.47 -1.87
N SER A 206 2.47 3.72 -1.99
CA SER A 206 3.00 4.87 -1.24
C SER A 206 2.22 5.18 0.02
N VAL A 207 2.89 5.72 1.02
CA VAL A 207 2.31 6.43 2.17
C VAL A 207 2.39 7.94 1.97
N THR A 208 3.53 8.45 1.51
CA THR A 208 3.76 9.90 1.39
C THR A 208 2.97 10.56 0.26
N SER A 209 2.44 9.77 -0.69
CA SER A 209 1.50 10.25 -1.71
C SER A 209 0.23 10.91 -1.12
N HIS A 210 -0.07 10.70 0.17
CA HIS A 210 -1.11 11.45 0.86
C HIS A 210 -0.87 12.96 0.89
N ILE A 211 0.38 13.39 0.86
CA ILE A 211 0.75 14.82 1.04
C ILE A 211 1.58 15.39 -0.09
N ILE A 212 2.26 14.54 -0.88
CA ILE A 212 3.14 14.93 -1.99
C ILE A 212 2.87 14.12 -3.27
N GLY A 213 1.61 13.74 -3.51
CA GLY A 213 1.26 12.91 -4.65
C GLY A 213 1.63 13.54 -6.01
N LEU A 214 1.43 14.85 -6.17
CA LEU A 214 1.81 15.57 -7.40
C LEU A 214 3.32 15.64 -7.60
N GLU A 215 4.09 15.86 -6.54
CA GLU A 215 5.55 15.88 -6.59
C GLU A 215 6.11 14.48 -6.92
N MET A 216 5.53 13.42 -6.35
CA MET A 216 5.88 12.05 -6.71
C MET A 216 5.57 11.76 -8.17
N LYS A 217 4.42 12.25 -8.66
CA LYS A 217 4.05 12.12 -10.06
C LYS A 217 5.06 12.83 -10.96
N GLU A 218 5.44 14.05 -10.64
CA GLU A 218 6.46 14.80 -11.38
C GLU A 218 7.81 14.06 -11.41
N MET A 219 8.24 13.53 -10.26
CA MET A 219 9.47 12.74 -10.13
C MET A 219 9.45 11.51 -11.05
N MET A 220 8.37 10.73 -11.01
CA MET A 220 8.23 9.53 -11.83
C MET A 220 8.06 9.85 -13.31
N ASP A 221 7.32 10.90 -13.66
CA ASP A 221 7.17 11.37 -15.05
C ASP A 221 8.51 11.79 -15.64
N ALA A 222 9.36 12.48 -14.87
CA ALA A 222 10.72 12.83 -15.28
C ALA A 222 11.55 11.56 -15.58
N PHE A 223 11.50 10.57 -14.71
CA PHE A 223 12.18 9.30 -14.89
C PHE A 223 11.75 8.59 -16.20
N PHE A 224 10.44 8.42 -16.41
CA PHE A 224 9.92 7.73 -17.59
C PHE A 224 10.10 8.50 -18.91
N LYS A 225 10.31 9.83 -18.83
CA LYS A 225 10.71 10.65 -19.99
C LYS A 225 12.21 10.58 -20.29
N GLY A 226 12.99 9.87 -19.48
CA GLY A 226 14.46 9.76 -19.62
C GLY A 226 15.23 10.89 -18.96
N ASP A 227 14.57 11.85 -18.32
CA ASP A 227 15.25 12.92 -17.54
C ASP A 227 15.61 12.39 -16.14
N THR A 228 16.59 11.47 -16.11
CA THR A 228 17.04 10.82 -14.89
C THR A 228 17.70 11.81 -13.91
N SER A 229 18.32 12.87 -14.43
CA SER A 229 18.94 13.92 -13.60
C SER A 229 17.88 14.68 -12.81
N ARG A 230 16.79 15.08 -13.45
CA ARG A 230 15.64 15.74 -12.80
C ARG A 230 14.95 14.79 -11.81
N ALA A 231 14.69 13.54 -12.21
CA ALA A 231 14.08 12.53 -11.34
C ALA A 231 14.92 12.32 -10.06
N ALA A 232 16.24 12.21 -10.18
CA ALA A 232 17.16 12.07 -9.05
C ALA A 232 17.19 13.33 -8.16
N ALA A 233 17.12 14.53 -8.75
CA ALA A 233 17.06 15.77 -7.99
C ALA A 233 15.76 15.90 -7.19
N LEU A 234 14.62 15.58 -7.81
CA LEU A 234 13.32 15.55 -7.13
C LEU A 234 13.30 14.48 -6.02
N HIS A 235 13.81 13.29 -6.31
CA HIS A 235 13.89 12.23 -5.30
C HIS A 235 14.65 12.70 -4.05
N ARG A 236 15.88 13.25 -4.21
CA ARG A 236 16.67 13.76 -3.08
C ARG A 236 15.96 14.86 -2.29
N LYS A 237 15.20 15.72 -2.98
CA LYS A 237 14.40 16.77 -2.34
C LYS A 237 13.28 16.18 -1.47
N LEU A 238 12.72 15.05 -1.86
CA LEU A 238 11.61 14.40 -1.16
C LEU A 238 12.06 13.45 -0.04
N VAL A 239 13.35 13.07 0.03
CA VAL A 239 13.89 12.15 1.05
C VAL A 239 13.49 12.54 2.48
N PRO A 240 13.58 13.82 2.91
CA PRO A 240 13.16 14.19 4.27
C PRO A 240 11.70 13.85 4.58
N ILE A 241 10.82 13.95 3.56
CA ILE A 241 9.40 13.60 3.70
C ILE A 241 9.22 12.07 3.77
N PHE A 242 9.96 11.33 2.93
CA PHE A 242 9.94 9.87 2.94
C PHE A 242 10.36 9.32 4.32
N GLU A 243 11.46 9.84 4.88
CA GLU A 243 11.95 9.43 6.20
C GLU A 243 11.03 9.93 7.33
N GLY A 244 10.57 11.18 7.25
CA GLY A 244 9.71 11.81 8.25
C GLY A 244 8.40 11.06 8.47
N ALA A 245 7.77 10.57 7.39
CA ALA A 245 6.53 9.80 7.47
C ALA A 245 6.65 8.46 8.21
N PHE A 246 7.88 7.98 8.44
CA PHE A 246 8.15 6.70 9.10
C PHE A 246 9.01 6.81 10.37
N LYS A 247 9.32 8.02 10.84
CA LYS A 247 10.08 8.24 12.08
C LYS A 247 9.35 7.69 13.30
N TYR A 248 8.03 7.76 13.30
CA TYR A 248 7.14 7.15 14.30
C TYR A 248 6.27 6.08 13.63
N PRO A 249 5.58 5.23 14.42
CA PRO A 249 4.77 4.15 13.86
C PRO A 249 3.73 4.65 12.84
N ASN A 250 3.83 4.17 11.59
CA ASN A 250 2.85 4.43 10.54
C ASN A 250 1.48 3.79 10.91
N PRO A 251 0.34 4.52 10.81
CA PRO A 251 0.14 5.77 10.05
C PRO A 251 0.16 7.06 10.90
N THR A 252 0.63 7.04 12.15
CA THR A 252 0.51 8.21 13.02
C THR A 252 1.10 9.50 12.43
N PRO A 253 2.35 9.52 11.88
CA PRO A 253 2.91 10.75 11.30
C PRO A 253 2.13 11.26 10.08
N ILE A 254 1.71 10.35 9.18
CA ILE A 254 1.01 10.76 7.97
C ILE A 254 -0.41 11.30 8.25
N LYS A 255 -1.11 10.76 9.27
CA LYS A 255 -2.40 11.32 9.71
C LYS A 255 -2.22 12.69 10.34
N ALA A 256 -1.20 12.86 11.19
CA ALA A 256 -0.89 14.16 11.77
C ALA A 256 -0.53 15.20 10.69
N ALA A 257 0.26 14.82 9.68
CA ALA A 257 0.60 15.69 8.55
C ALA A 257 -0.63 16.08 7.70
N LEU A 258 -1.54 15.14 7.43
CA LEU A 258 -2.80 15.42 6.73
C LEU A 258 -3.65 16.42 7.51
N ASN A 259 -3.87 16.17 8.81
CA ASN A 259 -4.64 17.10 9.68
C ASN A 259 -4.02 18.50 9.69
N LYS A 260 -2.68 18.59 9.75
CA LYS A 260 -1.95 19.86 9.70
C LYS A 260 -2.11 20.59 8.37
N LYS A 261 -2.23 19.86 7.25
CA LYS A 261 -2.55 20.42 5.92
C LYS A 261 -4.04 20.80 5.78
N GLY A 262 -4.86 20.63 6.80
CA GLY A 262 -6.30 20.91 6.77
C GLY A 262 -7.13 19.80 6.11
N ILE A 263 -6.54 18.62 5.91
CA ILE A 263 -7.24 17.43 5.43
C ILE A 263 -7.53 16.56 6.65
N GLU A 264 -8.68 16.80 7.25
CA GLU A 264 -9.04 16.14 8.50
C GLU A 264 -9.25 14.64 8.31
N VAL A 265 -8.44 13.84 9.02
CA VAL A 265 -8.52 12.37 9.03
C VAL A 265 -8.64 11.80 10.46
N GLY A 266 -8.63 12.68 11.47
CA GLY A 266 -8.69 12.30 12.88
C GLY A 266 -7.42 11.60 13.38
N GLY A 267 -7.54 10.99 14.56
CA GLY A 267 -6.45 10.28 15.23
C GLY A 267 -6.28 8.83 14.78
N VAL A 268 -5.66 8.02 15.64
CA VAL A 268 -5.41 6.59 15.43
C VAL A 268 -6.11 5.76 16.51
N ARG A 269 -6.33 4.47 16.27
CA ARG A 269 -6.86 3.53 17.25
C ARG A 269 -5.74 2.83 18.01
N LEU A 270 -5.93 2.55 19.30
CA LEU A 270 -5.01 1.68 20.05
C LEU A 270 -4.80 0.34 19.31
N PRO A 271 -3.58 -0.21 19.31
CA PRO A 271 -2.44 0.14 20.15
C PRO A 271 -1.60 1.32 19.68
N LEU A 272 -1.93 1.95 18.53
CA LEU A 272 -1.28 3.18 18.11
C LEU A 272 -1.79 4.35 18.97
N VAL A 273 -0.93 5.34 19.16
CA VAL A 273 -1.25 6.57 19.89
C VAL A 273 -0.93 7.77 19.03
N GLU A 274 -1.60 8.88 19.26
CA GLU A 274 -1.27 10.15 18.61
C GLU A 274 0.11 10.64 19.03
N LEU A 275 0.73 11.46 18.18
CA LEU A 275 1.99 12.10 18.51
C LEU A 275 1.79 13.08 19.67
N THR A 276 2.76 13.14 20.57
CA THR A 276 2.85 14.23 21.54
C THR A 276 3.13 15.55 20.85
N ASP A 277 2.94 16.69 21.53
CA ASP A 277 3.23 18.01 20.97
C ASP A 277 4.69 18.13 20.50
N GLU A 278 5.64 17.54 21.25
CA GLU A 278 7.06 17.50 20.90
C GLU A 278 7.28 16.67 19.61
N GLU A 279 6.70 15.50 19.52
CA GLU A 279 6.79 14.65 18.32
C GLU A 279 6.08 15.27 17.12
N ALA A 280 4.94 15.96 17.34
CA ALA A 280 4.19 16.65 16.29
C ALA A 280 4.96 17.84 15.71
N SER A 281 5.81 18.51 16.51
CA SER A 281 6.66 19.60 16.04
C SER A 281 7.65 19.15 14.96
N TYR A 282 8.06 17.88 14.99
CA TYR A 282 8.93 17.29 13.97
C TYR A 282 8.30 17.26 12.57
N ILE A 283 6.96 17.25 12.49
CA ILE A 283 6.28 17.31 11.18
C ILE A 283 6.61 18.61 10.45
N ASP A 284 6.84 19.71 11.16
CA ASP A 284 7.21 21.02 10.57
C ASP A 284 8.56 21.01 9.86
N GLU A 285 9.44 20.08 10.19
CA GLU A 285 10.76 19.99 9.60
C GLU A 285 10.74 19.46 8.17
N TRP A 286 9.68 18.72 7.79
CA TRP A 286 9.60 18.04 6.50
C TRP A 286 8.29 18.24 5.73
N LEU A 287 7.26 18.82 6.33
CA LEU A 287 6.00 19.16 5.68
C LEU A 287 6.07 20.51 4.96
#